data_f82cf1aedc5c23ab4fdcb3f543ab699e
#
_entry.id   f82cf1aedc5c23ab4fdcb3f543ab699e
#
_cell.length_a   1.000
_cell.length_b   1.000
_cell.length_c   1.000
_cell.angle_alpha   90.00
_cell.angle_beta   90.00
_cell.angle_gamma   90.00
#
_symmetry.space_group_name_H-M   'P 1'
#
loop_
_entity.id
_entity.type
_entity.pdbx_description
1 polymer ?
#
loop_
_entity_poly.entity_id
_entity_poly.type
_entity_poly.pdbx_seq_one_letter_code
_entity_poly.pdbx_strand_id
1 'polypeptide(L)'
;MFSSHLRRAVLAAIIATTSTVTVAVAPHAIADPAAPAAAPATMDDLMKELGESSEQVSAQNEEFKQLQEDIKAKESELEGIKQRATDATAAGERAREEEKVAKEVVDKLAASKYRGSMRDPLTTIINAEGPQNAIDRSAYMSGYVRKAKAALATQREKSAEAGRLLSEAARLQAESQYKINELAARKVQLEKQDKELQDRIRDIKARIDALSPADRQAWENKNGPVAYDLVGVTSTNADGMKALEAAMTKLGAPYGWGATGPDVFDCSGLVVWSYAQQGKTVPRTSQAQMAGGMPVSREDLQPGDVVGFYPGATHVGIYAGNGKVVHASDYGIPLQVVGMDSMPFYGARRY
;
A
#
# COMPACT_ATOMS: atom_id res chain seq x y z
N MET A 1 -32.87 48.70 32.26
CA MET A 1 -31.64 49.30 32.82
C MET A 1 -30.69 48.20 33.21
N PHE A 2 -29.51 48.19 32.60
CA PHE A 2 -28.23 47.61 32.99
C PHE A 2 -28.19 46.13 33.38
N SER A 3 -27.27 45.26 33.01
CA SER A 3 -26.04 45.34 32.18
C SER A 3 -25.54 43.90 31.96
N SER A 4 -25.29 43.51 30.80
CA SER A 4 -24.17 42.87 30.13
C SER A 4 -22.93 42.50 30.98
N HIS A 5 -22.31 41.39 30.50
CA HIS A 5 -20.92 40.94 30.64
C HIS A 5 -20.59 40.00 31.81
N LEU A 6 -20.23 38.76 31.53
CA LEU A 6 -18.85 38.39 31.34
C LEU A 6 -18.72 36.94 30.82
N ARG A 7 -18.47 36.80 29.51
CA ARG A 7 -17.86 35.58 28.94
C ARG A 7 -16.36 35.64 29.22
N ARG A 8 -15.86 34.82 30.11
CA ARG A 8 -14.44 34.59 30.24
C ARG A 8 -14.09 33.35 29.44
N ALA A 9 -13.48 33.54 28.25
CA ALA A 9 -12.76 32.56 27.52
C ALA A 9 -11.50 32.20 28.30
N VAL A 10 -11.39 30.92 28.71
CA VAL A 10 -10.13 30.38 29.21
C VAL A 10 -9.38 29.88 27.98
N LEU A 11 -8.42 30.69 27.52
CA LEU A 11 -7.42 30.29 26.53
C LEU A 11 -6.42 29.39 27.29
N ALA A 12 -6.52 28.09 27.13
CA ALA A 12 -5.45 27.17 27.53
C ALA A 12 -4.37 27.21 26.43
N ALA A 13 -3.28 27.89 26.69
CA ALA A 13 -2.08 27.86 25.88
C ALA A 13 -1.45 26.46 26.01
N ILE A 14 -1.63 25.61 25.02
CA ILE A 14 -0.85 24.38 24.85
C ILE A 14 0.48 24.82 24.25
N ILE A 15 1.52 24.85 25.06
CA ILE A 15 2.89 24.94 24.61
C ILE A 15 3.23 23.60 23.95
N ALA A 16 3.11 23.54 22.63
CA ALA A 16 3.62 22.43 21.85
C ALA A 16 5.15 22.56 21.80
N THR A 17 5.85 21.78 22.61
CA THR A 17 7.28 21.55 22.42
C THR A 17 7.44 20.71 21.15
N THR A 18 7.69 21.37 20.05
CA THR A 18 8.13 20.73 18.81
C THR A 18 9.55 20.20 19.01
N SER A 19 9.64 18.93 19.38
CA SER A 19 10.91 18.20 19.24
C SER A 19 11.13 18.02 17.73
N THR A 20 11.90 18.89 17.14
CA THR A 20 12.42 18.71 15.79
C THR A 20 13.39 17.53 15.79
N VAL A 21 12.88 16.35 15.45
CA VAL A 21 13.72 15.25 15.02
C VAL A 21 14.24 15.66 13.64
N THR A 22 15.44 16.25 13.64
CA THR A 22 16.23 16.40 12.41
C THR A 22 16.66 15.01 11.97
N VAL A 23 15.85 14.38 11.14
CA VAL A 23 16.32 13.29 10.29
C VAL A 23 17.31 13.96 9.34
N ALA A 24 18.59 13.76 9.59
CA ALA A 24 19.64 14.09 8.65
C ALA A 24 19.46 13.20 7.43
N VAL A 25 18.62 13.65 6.49
CA VAL A 25 18.64 13.17 5.12
C VAL A 25 19.98 13.67 4.58
N ALA A 26 20.96 12.78 4.46
CA ALA A 26 22.17 13.08 3.73
C ALA A 26 21.73 13.66 2.37
N PRO A 27 22.26 14.84 1.97
CA PRO A 27 21.96 15.33 0.64
C PRO A 27 22.51 14.28 -0.33
N HIS A 28 21.63 13.57 -1.02
CA HIS A 28 22.01 12.89 -2.24
C HIS A 28 22.53 14.02 -3.12
N ALA A 29 23.81 13.98 -3.41
CA ALA A 29 24.42 14.91 -4.34
C ALA A 29 23.54 14.92 -5.58
N ILE A 30 22.82 16.03 -5.80
CA ILE A 30 22.23 16.33 -7.09
C ILE A 30 23.45 16.40 -8.00
N ALA A 31 23.67 15.35 -8.78
CA ALA A 31 24.67 15.40 -9.82
C ALA A 31 24.29 16.61 -10.66
N ASP A 32 25.22 17.57 -10.71
CA ASP A 32 25.19 18.68 -11.66
C ASP A 32 24.74 18.12 -13.02
N PRO A 33 23.87 18.79 -13.77
CA PRO A 33 23.53 18.33 -15.11
C PRO A 33 24.85 18.16 -15.85
N ALA A 34 25.25 16.91 -16.03
CA ALA A 34 26.53 16.57 -16.64
C ALA A 34 26.66 17.36 -17.93
N ALA A 35 27.80 18.03 -18.09
CA ALA A 35 28.21 18.58 -19.36
C ALA A 35 27.91 17.52 -20.45
N PRO A 36 27.45 17.93 -21.65
CA PRO A 36 27.10 16.97 -22.67
C PRO A 36 28.26 15.98 -22.82
N ALA A 37 27.97 14.69 -22.58
CA ALA A 37 28.96 13.64 -22.65
C ALA A 37 29.66 13.77 -24.00
N ALA A 38 31.00 13.79 -24.01
CA ALA A 38 31.76 13.79 -25.25
C ALA A 38 31.24 12.64 -26.13
N ALA A 39 30.99 12.89 -27.42
CA ALA A 39 30.48 11.86 -28.31
C ALA A 39 31.33 10.58 -28.18
N PRO A 40 30.72 9.40 -28.08
CA PRO A 40 31.46 8.15 -27.87
C PRO A 40 32.56 8.00 -28.93
N ALA A 41 33.78 7.68 -28.48
CA ALA A 41 34.96 7.65 -29.35
C ALA A 41 34.96 6.44 -30.30
N THR A 42 34.23 5.38 -29.93
CA THR A 42 34.14 4.15 -30.72
C THR A 42 32.69 3.61 -30.69
N MET A 43 32.37 2.70 -31.61
CA MET A 43 31.08 2.01 -31.67
C MET A 43 30.86 1.18 -30.40
N ASP A 44 31.89 0.54 -29.88
CA ASP A 44 31.80 -0.24 -28.63
C ASP A 44 31.46 0.66 -27.43
N ASP A 45 32.00 1.87 -27.38
CA ASP A 45 31.66 2.86 -26.35
C ASP A 45 30.19 3.29 -26.47
N LEU A 46 29.68 3.49 -27.69
CA LEU A 46 28.27 3.81 -27.93
C LEU A 46 27.37 2.68 -27.47
N MET A 47 27.66 1.43 -27.82
CA MET A 47 26.87 0.26 -27.42
C MET A 47 26.86 0.07 -25.92
N LYS A 48 28.00 0.30 -25.26
CA LYS A 48 28.11 0.25 -23.82
C LYS A 48 27.26 1.34 -23.16
N GLU A 49 27.38 2.59 -23.58
CA GLU A 49 26.61 3.72 -23.07
C GLU A 49 25.10 3.51 -23.25
N LEU A 50 24.66 3.04 -24.43
CA LEU A 50 23.26 2.70 -24.68
C LEU A 50 22.79 1.57 -23.75
N GLY A 51 23.60 0.54 -23.57
CA GLY A 51 23.32 -0.58 -22.67
C GLY A 51 23.12 -0.12 -21.22
N GLU A 52 24.07 0.66 -20.69
CA GLU A 52 24.00 1.22 -19.33
C GLU A 52 22.80 2.16 -19.16
N SER A 53 22.53 3.02 -20.15
CA SER A 53 21.37 3.92 -20.10
C SER A 53 20.06 3.18 -20.14
N SER A 54 19.93 2.14 -20.98
CA SER A 54 18.74 1.32 -21.11
C SER A 54 18.49 0.51 -19.82
N GLU A 55 19.54 -0.04 -19.21
CA GLU A 55 19.45 -0.73 -17.92
C GLU A 55 18.97 0.21 -16.81
N GLN A 56 19.53 1.44 -16.74
CA GLN A 56 19.08 2.43 -15.77
C GLN A 56 17.60 2.79 -15.95
N VAL A 57 17.15 2.99 -17.20
CA VAL A 57 15.74 3.27 -17.49
C VAL A 57 14.86 2.07 -17.14
N SER A 58 15.30 0.86 -17.40
CA SER A 58 14.57 -0.36 -17.03
C SER A 58 14.45 -0.50 -15.51
N ALA A 59 15.54 -0.23 -14.77
CA ALA A 59 15.51 -0.20 -13.31
C ALA A 59 14.54 0.87 -12.76
N GLN A 60 14.60 2.10 -13.28
CA GLN A 60 13.69 3.18 -12.89
C GLN A 60 12.23 2.86 -13.23
N ASN A 61 11.96 2.21 -14.37
CA ASN A 61 10.63 1.78 -14.74
C ASN A 61 10.07 0.72 -13.78
N GLU A 62 10.92 -0.21 -13.30
CA GLU A 62 10.51 -1.18 -12.28
C GLU A 62 10.22 -0.50 -10.93
N GLU A 63 11.05 0.45 -10.48
CA GLU A 63 10.81 1.25 -9.27
C GLU A 63 9.52 2.08 -9.38
N PHE A 64 9.30 2.69 -10.54
CA PHE A 64 8.09 3.46 -10.82
C PHE A 64 6.83 2.59 -10.72
N LYS A 65 6.83 1.40 -11.30
CA LYS A 65 5.73 0.44 -11.19
C LYS A 65 5.52 -0.02 -9.74
N GLN A 66 6.60 -0.28 -9.00
CA GLN A 66 6.49 -0.65 -7.60
C GLN A 66 5.80 0.47 -6.81
N LEU A 67 6.17 1.73 -7.05
CA LEU A 67 5.51 2.88 -6.42
C LEU A 67 4.02 2.97 -6.81
N GLN A 68 3.67 2.66 -8.05
CA GLN A 68 2.26 2.59 -8.48
C GLN A 68 1.47 1.53 -7.72
N GLU A 69 2.01 0.32 -7.58
CA GLU A 69 1.35 -0.76 -6.83
C GLU A 69 1.25 -0.42 -5.33
N ASP A 70 2.28 0.18 -4.75
CA ASP A 70 2.26 0.65 -3.36
C ASP A 70 1.19 1.72 -3.12
N ILE A 71 1.03 2.67 -4.04
CA ILE A 71 -0.02 3.69 -3.98
C ILE A 71 -1.40 3.01 -4.03
N LYS A 72 -1.60 2.08 -4.96
CA LYS A 72 -2.86 1.34 -5.10
C LYS A 72 -3.21 0.53 -3.86
N ALA A 73 -2.23 -0.14 -3.25
CA ALA A 73 -2.42 -0.87 -1.99
C ALA A 73 -2.83 0.08 -0.85
N LYS A 74 -2.18 1.25 -0.75
CA LYS A 74 -2.52 2.28 0.24
C LYS A 74 -3.87 2.94 0.01
N GLU A 75 -4.31 3.09 -1.24
CA GLU A 75 -5.67 3.55 -1.57
C GLU A 75 -6.72 2.56 -1.06
N SER A 76 -6.49 1.27 -1.23
CA SER A 76 -7.37 0.23 -0.71
C SER A 76 -7.40 0.21 0.84
N GLU A 77 -6.24 0.38 1.49
CA GLU A 77 -6.14 0.53 2.95
C GLU A 77 -6.95 1.74 3.45
N LEU A 78 -6.81 2.88 2.75
CA LEU A 78 -7.52 4.11 3.07
C LEU A 78 -9.04 3.92 3.00
N GLU A 79 -9.54 3.21 2.00
CA GLU A 79 -10.98 2.94 1.86
C GLU A 79 -11.51 2.12 3.05
N GLY A 80 -10.73 1.13 3.50
CA GLY A 80 -11.03 0.39 4.73
C GLY A 80 -11.03 1.26 5.99
N ILE A 81 -10.12 2.22 6.11
CA ILE A 81 -10.10 3.18 7.23
C ILE A 81 -11.32 4.09 7.19
N LYS A 82 -11.69 4.63 6.04
CA LYS A 82 -12.88 5.48 5.86
C LYS A 82 -14.16 4.74 6.25
N GLN A 83 -14.31 3.49 5.82
CA GLN A 83 -15.46 2.68 6.19
C GLN A 83 -15.55 2.49 7.71
N ARG A 84 -14.44 2.12 8.36
CA ARG A 84 -14.38 1.98 9.83
C ARG A 84 -14.68 3.30 10.55
N ALA A 85 -14.22 4.43 10.03
CA ALA A 85 -14.51 5.76 10.58
C ALA A 85 -16.00 6.09 10.49
N THR A 86 -16.65 5.76 9.37
CA THR A 86 -18.09 5.93 9.17
C THR A 86 -18.88 5.07 10.14
N ASP A 87 -18.53 3.79 10.28
CA ASP A 87 -19.20 2.85 11.18
C ASP A 87 -19.04 3.26 12.65
N ALA A 88 -17.84 3.69 13.05
CA ALA A 88 -17.57 4.19 14.40
C ALA A 88 -18.33 5.48 14.70
N THR A 89 -18.46 6.39 13.72
CA THR A 89 -19.25 7.62 13.86
C THR A 89 -20.73 7.28 14.08
N ALA A 90 -21.29 6.42 13.26
CA ALA A 90 -22.69 5.99 13.39
C ALA A 90 -22.94 5.25 14.72
N ALA A 91 -21.99 4.43 15.18
CA ALA A 91 -22.06 3.78 16.49
C ALA A 91 -22.02 4.79 17.64
N GLY A 92 -21.14 5.79 17.55
CA GLY A 92 -21.04 6.87 18.52
C GLY A 92 -22.31 7.73 18.62
N GLU A 93 -22.94 8.02 17.48
CA GLU A 93 -24.21 8.75 17.44
C GLU A 93 -25.35 7.95 18.11
N ARG A 94 -25.44 6.64 17.79
CA ARG A 94 -26.41 5.77 18.46
C ARG A 94 -26.20 5.70 19.98
N ALA A 95 -24.96 5.53 20.41
CA ALA A 95 -24.63 5.50 21.84
C ALA A 95 -24.96 6.83 22.54
N ARG A 96 -24.80 7.96 21.86
CA ARG A 96 -25.19 9.28 22.33
C ARG A 96 -26.70 9.40 22.53
N GLU A 97 -27.49 8.87 21.62
CA GLU A 97 -28.95 8.90 21.77
C GLU A 97 -29.42 7.98 22.91
N GLU A 98 -28.76 6.82 23.09
CA GLU A 98 -29.01 5.96 24.25
C GLU A 98 -28.61 6.63 25.59
N GLU A 99 -27.50 7.33 25.62
CA GLU A 99 -27.07 8.15 26.77
C GLU A 99 -28.13 9.22 27.11
N LYS A 100 -28.66 9.91 26.11
CA LYS A 100 -29.68 10.92 26.27
C LYS A 100 -30.96 10.34 26.87
N VAL A 101 -31.41 9.18 26.39
CA VAL A 101 -32.54 8.46 26.97
C VAL A 101 -32.28 8.06 28.43
N ALA A 102 -31.11 7.53 28.73
CA ALA A 102 -30.72 7.18 30.10
C ALA A 102 -30.67 8.41 31.02
N LYS A 103 -30.16 9.54 30.51
CA LYS A 103 -30.14 10.81 31.20
C LYS A 103 -31.54 11.34 31.54
N GLU A 104 -32.49 11.24 30.59
CA GLU A 104 -33.88 11.67 30.84
C GLU A 104 -34.53 10.90 31.99
N VAL A 105 -34.21 9.60 32.16
CA VAL A 105 -34.69 8.80 33.29
C VAL A 105 -34.15 9.36 34.64
N VAL A 106 -32.87 9.67 34.67
CA VAL A 106 -32.23 10.29 35.83
C VAL A 106 -32.86 11.66 36.16
N ASP A 107 -33.05 12.50 35.12
CA ASP A 107 -33.61 13.84 35.25
C ASP A 107 -35.07 13.78 35.77
N LYS A 108 -35.90 12.84 35.29
CA LYS A 108 -37.26 12.60 35.79
C LYS A 108 -37.27 12.18 37.25
N LEU A 109 -36.35 11.29 37.66
CA LEU A 109 -36.20 10.87 39.05
C LEU A 109 -35.75 12.03 39.96
N ALA A 110 -34.77 12.82 39.51
CA ALA A 110 -34.31 13.99 40.22
C ALA A 110 -35.42 15.06 40.37
N ALA A 111 -36.16 15.34 39.26
CA ALA A 111 -37.25 16.31 39.28
C ALA A 111 -38.40 15.88 40.23
N SER A 112 -38.69 14.59 40.36
CA SER A 112 -39.69 14.08 41.30
C SER A 112 -39.29 14.32 42.76
N LYS A 113 -38.00 14.19 43.06
CA LYS A 113 -37.44 14.53 44.38
C LYS A 113 -37.55 16.02 44.69
N TYR A 114 -37.20 16.89 43.73
CA TYR A 114 -37.22 18.36 43.90
C TYR A 114 -38.62 18.93 44.05
N ARG A 115 -39.63 18.39 43.39
CA ARG A 115 -41.03 18.84 43.49
C ARG A 115 -41.73 18.45 44.79
N GLY A 116 -41.03 17.98 45.78
CA GLY A 116 -41.55 17.70 47.11
C GLY A 116 -42.39 16.44 47.22
N SER A 117 -42.43 15.61 46.17
CA SER A 117 -43.08 14.31 46.24
C SER A 117 -42.33 13.29 47.13
N MET A 118 -41.11 13.67 47.57
CA MET A 118 -40.31 12.93 48.54
C MET A 118 -39.83 13.84 49.64
N ARG A 119 -40.46 13.75 50.78
CA ARG A 119 -39.91 14.27 52.06
C ARG A 119 -38.70 13.42 52.43
N ASP A 120 -37.85 13.98 53.31
CA ASP A 120 -36.74 13.23 53.90
C ASP A 120 -37.21 11.84 54.41
N PRO A 121 -36.48 10.74 54.08
CA PRO A 121 -36.86 9.38 54.44
C PRO A 121 -37.21 9.24 55.93
N LEU A 122 -36.42 9.85 56.82
CA LEU A 122 -36.67 9.82 58.27
C LEU A 122 -37.97 10.53 58.65
N THR A 123 -38.22 11.73 58.15
CA THR A 123 -39.46 12.49 58.38
C THR A 123 -40.67 11.76 57.83
N THR A 124 -40.52 11.05 56.71
CA THR A 124 -41.61 10.28 56.10
C THR A 124 -41.99 9.05 56.92
N ILE A 125 -41.04 8.42 57.57
CA ILE A 125 -41.27 7.26 58.44
C ILE A 125 -41.80 7.68 59.80
N ILE A 126 -41.22 8.77 60.40
CA ILE A 126 -41.64 9.26 61.72
C ILE A 126 -43.06 9.80 61.70
N ASN A 127 -43.53 10.42 60.65
CA ASN A 127 -44.88 10.95 60.48
C ASN A 127 -45.87 9.91 59.91
N ALA A 128 -45.60 8.60 60.08
CA ALA A 128 -46.50 7.54 59.64
C ALA A 128 -47.60 7.29 60.73
N GLU A 129 -48.86 7.16 60.24
CA GLU A 129 -50.05 6.92 61.11
C GLU A 129 -50.14 5.44 61.54
N GLY A 130 -49.03 4.86 61.99
CA GLY A 130 -49.00 3.48 62.47
C GLY A 130 -47.84 2.65 61.88
N PRO A 131 -47.52 1.49 62.49
CA PRO A 131 -46.35 0.68 62.11
C PRO A 131 -46.42 0.14 60.67
N GLN A 132 -47.59 -0.25 60.20
CA GLN A 132 -47.76 -0.78 58.86
C GLN A 132 -47.45 0.31 57.80
N ASN A 133 -47.99 1.53 57.99
CA ASN A 133 -47.74 2.67 57.08
C ASN A 133 -46.24 3.05 57.11
N ALA A 134 -45.53 2.92 58.21
CA ALA A 134 -44.09 3.15 58.34
C ALA A 134 -43.29 2.12 57.50
N ILE A 135 -43.68 0.84 57.54
CA ILE A 135 -43.06 -0.25 56.81
C ILE A 135 -43.29 -0.05 55.30
N ASP A 136 -44.52 0.25 54.89
CA ASP A 136 -44.85 0.45 53.45
C ASP A 136 -44.15 1.67 52.88
N ARG A 137 -44.06 2.77 53.56
CA ARG A 137 -43.29 3.96 53.18
C ARG A 137 -41.81 3.68 53.09
N SER A 138 -41.22 2.91 54.03
CA SER A 138 -39.80 2.49 54.01
C SER A 138 -39.50 1.59 52.84
N ALA A 139 -40.38 0.61 52.55
CA ALA A 139 -40.27 -0.27 51.37
C ALA A 139 -40.35 0.51 50.05
N TYR A 140 -41.29 1.47 49.95
CA TYR A 140 -41.37 2.36 48.77
C TYR A 140 -40.09 3.19 48.57
N MET A 141 -39.57 3.83 49.62
CA MET A 141 -38.37 4.63 49.60
C MET A 141 -37.13 3.80 49.23
N SER A 142 -37.03 2.59 49.76
CA SER A 142 -35.96 1.67 49.41
C SER A 142 -36.01 1.26 47.93
N GLY A 143 -37.24 1.00 47.43
CA GLY A 143 -37.47 0.74 46.00
C GLY A 143 -37.06 1.91 45.10
N TYR A 144 -37.41 3.14 45.51
CA TYR A 144 -37.02 4.35 44.78
C TYR A 144 -35.51 4.56 44.73
N VAL A 145 -34.82 4.41 45.88
CA VAL A 145 -33.35 4.54 45.96
C VAL A 145 -32.67 3.49 45.06
N ARG A 146 -33.18 2.25 45.04
CA ARG A 146 -32.65 1.22 44.12
C ARG A 146 -32.83 1.63 42.66
N LYS A 147 -34.01 2.12 42.27
CA LYS A 147 -34.28 2.61 40.90
C LYS A 147 -33.37 3.77 40.52
N ALA A 148 -33.19 4.75 41.44
CA ALA A 148 -32.31 5.90 41.18
C ALA A 148 -30.83 5.47 41.04
N LYS A 149 -30.34 4.56 41.89
CA LYS A 149 -28.99 4.01 41.75
C LYS A 149 -28.80 3.25 40.41
N ALA A 150 -29.78 2.43 40.02
CA ALA A 150 -29.73 1.69 38.78
C ALA A 150 -29.74 2.65 37.57
N ALA A 151 -30.61 3.66 37.55
CA ALA A 151 -30.66 4.66 36.47
C ALA A 151 -29.34 5.45 36.33
N LEU A 152 -28.72 5.84 37.45
CA LEU A 152 -27.41 6.50 37.48
C LEU A 152 -26.29 5.60 36.98
N ALA A 153 -26.32 4.31 37.33
CA ALA A 153 -25.33 3.34 36.83
C ALA A 153 -25.45 3.18 35.31
N THR A 154 -26.68 2.98 34.80
CA THR A 154 -26.93 2.90 33.33
C THR A 154 -26.50 4.18 32.61
N GLN A 155 -26.84 5.35 33.12
CA GLN A 155 -26.43 6.61 32.52
C GLN A 155 -24.90 6.76 32.43
N ARG A 156 -24.19 6.39 33.51
CA ARG A 156 -22.72 6.43 33.52
C ARG A 156 -22.11 5.46 32.53
N GLU A 157 -22.64 4.25 32.41
CA GLU A 157 -22.20 3.25 31.46
C GLU A 157 -22.41 3.77 30.03
N LYS A 158 -23.60 4.27 29.69
CA LYS A 158 -23.92 4.81 28.38
C LYS A 158 -23.08 6.04 28.01
N SER A 159 -22.80 6.92 28.97
CA SER A 159 -21.91 8.07 28.76
C SER A 159 -20.47 7.64 28.49
N ALA A 160 -19.96 6.65 29.21
CA ALA A 160 -18.62 6.11 28.97
C ALA A 160 -18.51 5.42 27.60
N GLU A 161 -19.54 4.64 27.21
CA GLU A 161 -19.61 3.97 25.92
C GLU A 161 -19.63 5.00 24.77
N ALA A 162 -20.49 6.01 24.84
CA ALA A 162 -20.56 7.08 23.84
C ALA A 162 -19.23 7.83 23.73
N GLY A 163 -18.61 8.17 24.85
CA GLY A 163 -17.29 8.83 24.86
C GLY A 163 -16.21 8.00 24.19
N ARG A 164 -16.18 6.69 24.46
CA ARG A 164 -15.21 5.76 23.85
C ARG A 164 -15.40 5.68 22.31
N LEU A 165 -16.63 5.47 21.85
CA LEU A 165 -16.95 5.32 20.42
C LEU A 165 -16.68 6.61 19.63
N LEU A 166 -17.03 7.77 20.21
CA LEU A 166 -16.75 9.06 19.58
C LEU A 166 -15.24 9.35 19.50
N SER A 167 -14.49 8.98 20.54
CA SER A 167 -13.03 9.11 20.52
C SER A 167 -12.38 8.20 19.47
N GLU A 168 -12.89 6.99 19.30
CA GLU A 168 -12.47 6.07 18.26
C GLU A 168 -12.77 6.61 16.86
N ALA A 169 -13.96 7.14 16.65
CA ALA A 169 -14.34 7.78 15.37
C ALA A 169 -13.42 8.95 15.02
N ALA A 170 -13.15 9.84 16.00
CA ALA A 170 -12.24 10.97 15.80
C ALA A 170 -10.80 10.52 15.47
N ARG A 171 -10.31 9.46 16.11
CA ARG A 171 -9.00 8.88 15.82
C ARG A 171 -8.94 8.34 14.38
N LEU A 172 -9.95 7.57 13.96
CA LEU A 172 -10.01 7.00 12.61
C LEU A 172 -10.14 8.08 11.53
N GLN A 173 -10.90 9.15 11.81
CA GLN A 173 -10.99 10.31 10.91
C GLN A 173 -9.63 11.01 10.75
N ALA A 174 -8.90 11.23 11.84
CA ALA A 174 -7.57 11.83 11.80
C ALA A 174 -6.57 10.94 11.05
N GLU A 175 -6.61 9.62 11.27
CA GLU A 175 -5.80 8.64 10.55
C GLU A 175 -6.11 8.66 9.05
N SER A 176 -7.38 8.70 8.67
CA SER A 176 -7.82 8.82 7.27
C SER A 176 -7.27 10.10 6.61
N GLN A 177 -7.37 11.25 7.29
CA GLN A 177 -6.86 12.51 6.77
C GLN A 177 -5.34 12.50 6.59
N TYR A 178 -4.62 11.92 7.55
CA TYR A 178 -3.16 11.74 7.43
C TYR A 178 -2.79 10.90 6.20
N LYS A 179 -3.47 9.77 5.99
CA LYS A 179 -3.25 8.90 4.82
C LYS A 179 -3.59 9.57 3.50
N ILE A 180 -4.65 10.38 3.45
CA ILE A 180 -5.01 11.19 2.26
C ILE A 180 -3.86 12.12 1.90
N ASN A 181 -3.31 12.85 2.88
CA ASN A 181 -2.21 13.78 2.65
C ASN A 181 -0.93 13.07 2.21
N GLU A 182 -0.60 11.92 2.84
CA GLU A 182 0.54 11.07 2.45
C GLU A 182 0.41 10.61 1.00
N LEU A 183 -0.77 10.10 0.61
CA LEU A 183 -1.04 9.65 -0.75
C LEU A 183 -0.96 10.78 -1.77
N ALA A 184 -1.47 11.95 -1.45
CA ALA A 184 -1.39 13.13 -2.33
C ALA A 184 0.08 13.50 -2.61
N ALA A 185 0.93 13.53 -1.58
CA ALA A 185 2.36 13.81 -1.75
C ALA A 185 3.07 12.75 -2.61
N ARG A 186 2.76 11.45 -2.39
CA ARG A 186 3.31 10.35 -3.20
C ARG A 186 2.88 10.43 -4.68
N LYS A 187 1.63 10.81 -4.95
CA LYS A 187 1.14 10.97 -6.34
C LYS A 187 1.86 12.11 -7.07
N VAL A 188 2.11 13.24 -6.42
CA VAL A 188 2.89 14.34 -6.99
C VAL A 188 4.33 13.87 -7.32
N GLN A 189 4.94 13.11 -6.42
CA GLN A 189 6.27 12.52 -6.68
C GLN A 189 6.23 11.55 -7.86
N LEU A 190 5.21 10.70 -7.94
CA LEU A 190 5.03 9.76 -9.04
C LEU A 190 4.89 10.47 -10.40
N GLU A 191 4.08 11.52 -10.48
CA GLU A 191 3.91 12.31 -11.70
C GLU A 191 5.23 12.95 -12.18
N LYS A 192 6.04 13.44 -11.24
CA LYS A 192 7.36 13.98 -11.57
C LYS A 192 8.29 12.90 -12.13
N GLN A 193 8.35 11.75 -11.45
CA GLN A 193 9.17 10.61 -11.88
C GLN A 193 8.72 10.06 -13.23
N ASP A 194 7.40 9.97 -13.47
CA ASP A 194 6.86 9.55 -14.76
C ASP A 194 7.35 10.43 -15.90
N LYS A 195 7.25 11.75 -15.73
CA LYS A 195 7.72 12.70 -16.75
C LYS A 195 9.21 12.52 -17.05
N GLU A 196 10.05 12.45 -16.03
CA GLU A 196 11.49 12.25 -16.18
C GLU A 196 11.80 10.91 -16.87
N LEU A 197 11.08 9.86 -16.50
CA LEU A 197 11.23 8.53 -17.11
C LEU A 197 10.82 8.53 -18.60
N GLN A 198 9.68 9.13 -18.93
CA GLN A 198 9.21 9.23 -20.32
C GLN A 198 10.17 10.04 -21.20
N ASP A 199 10.78 11.10 -20.65
CA ASP A 199 11.78 11.87 -21.37
C ASP A 199 13.03 11.01 -21.72
N ARG A 200 13.53 10.22 -20.76
CA ARG A 200 14.65 9.29 -20.95
C ARG A 200 14.31 8.17 -21.93
N ILE A 201 13.11 7.58 -21.80
CA ILE A 201 12.63 6.56 -22.75
C ILE A 201 12.61 7.11 -24.19
N ARG A 202 12.14 8.33 -24.39
CA ARG A 202 12.13 8.96 -25.73
C ARG A 202 13.53 9.16 -26.28
N ASP A 203 14.48 9.62 -25.45
CA ASP A 203 15.86 9.79 -25.84
C ASP A 203 16.51 8.46 -26.28
N ILE A 204 16.39 7.42 -25.46
CA ILE A 204 16.94 6.09 -25.79
C ILE A 204 16.31 5.52 -27.06
N LYS A 205 14.98 5.62 -27.22
CA LYS A 205 14.32 5.19 -28.45
C LYS A 205 14.88 5.90 -29.67
N ALA A 206 14.97 7.22 -29.63
CA ALA A 206 15.49 8.00 -30.74
C ALA A 206 16.94 7.61 -31.10
N ARG A 207 17.78 7.34 -30.12
CA ARG A 207 19.17 6.91 -30.33
C ARG A 207 19.25 5.51 -30.95
N ILE A 208 18.44 4.57 -30.46
CA ILE A 208 18.39 3.19 -31.02
C ILE A 208 17.79 3.18 -32.42
N ASP A 209 16.75 3.97 -32.66
CA ASP A 209 16.10 4.06 -33.99
C ASP A 209 17.01 4.71 -35.03
N ALA A 210 17.95 5.54 -34.61
CA ALA A 210 18.96 6.18 -35.47
C ALA A 210 20.19 5.29 -35.77
N LEU A 211 20.30 4.10 -35.15
CA LEU A 211 21.41 3.18 -35.43
C LEU A 211 21.44 2.73 -36.91
N SER A 212 22.65 2.57 -37.44
CA SER A 212 22.82 1.95 -38.76
C SER A 212 22.34 0.50 -38.71
N PRO A 213 22.03 -0.13 -39.87
CA PRO A 213 21.63 -1.56 -39.88
C PRO A 213 22.64 -2.49 -39.22
N ALA A 214 23.95 -2.23 -39.37
CA ALA A 214 25.00 -3.04 -38.78
C ALA A 214 25.02 -2.87 -37.25
N ASP A 215 24.88 -1.64 -36.79
CA ASP A 215 24.89 -1.32 -35.36
C ASP A 215 23.61 -1.83 -34.66
N ARG A 216 22.47 -1.77 -35.37
CA ARG A 216 21.23 -2.37 -34.89
C ARG A 216 21.37 -3.89 -34.72
N GLN A 217 22.01 -4.56 -35.67
CA GLN A 217 22.28 -6.00 -35.53
C GLN A 217 23.20 -6.30 -34.37
N ALA A 218 24.23 -5.45 -34.11
CA ALA A 218 25.09 -5.57 -32.95
C ALA A 218 24.30 -5.36 -31.64
N TRP A 219 23.39 -4.38 -31.60
CA TRP A 219 22.50 -4.12 -30.49
C TRP A 219 21.58 -5.30 -30.18
N GLU A 220 20.92 -5.87 -31.19
CA GLU A 220 20.05 -7.05 -31.06
C GLU A 220 20.81 -8.26 -30.52
N ASN A 221 22.07 -8.39 -30.85
CA ASN A 221 22.93 -9.51 -30.46
C ASN A 221 23.74 -9.29 -29.16
N LYS A 222 23.58 -8.15 -28.47
CA LYS A 222 24.45 -7.78 -27.34
C LYS A 222 24.49 -8.82 -26.21
N ASN A 223 23.41 -9.57 -25.99
CA ASN A 223 23.30 -10.59 -24.94
C ASN A 223 23.59 -12.03 -25.48
N GLY A 224 24.06 -12.16 -26.73
CA GLY A 224 24.38 -13.44 -27.34
C GLY A 224 23.16 -14.37 -27.49
N PRO A 225 22.16 -13.99 -28.29
CA PRO A 225 20.98 -14.82 -28.49
C PRO A 225 21.37 -16.20 -29.05
N VAL A 226 20.66 -17.25 -28.60
CA VAL A 226 20.87 -18.62 -29.05
C VAL A 226 19.59 -19.20 -29.60
N ALA A 227 19.72 -20.00 -30.69
CA ALA A 227 18.63 -20.83 -31.13
C ALA A 227 18.37 -21.91 -30.07
N TYR A 228 17.14 -21.99 -29.58
CA TYR A 228 16.80 -22.89 -28.50
C TYR A 228 15.36 -23.40 -28.64
N ASP A 229 15.15 -24.67 -28.39
CA ASP A 229 13.85 -25.30 -28.29
C ASP A 229 13.72 -26.08 -26.97
N LEU A 230 12.52 -26.55 -26.66
CA LEU A 230 12.24 -27.28 -25.44
C LEU A 230 12.28 -28.80 -25.59
N VAL A 231 12.84 -29.32 -26.67
CA VAL A 231 12.93 -30.79 -26.89
C VAL A 231 13.76 -31.43 -25.80
N GLY A 232 13.16 -32.39 -25.08
CA GLY A 232 13.79 -33.06 -23.95
C GLY A 232 13.91 -32.27 -22.66
N VAL A 233 13.41 -31.04 -22.61
CA VAL A 233 13.35 -30.20 -21.41
C VAL A 233 12.18 -30.67 -20.54
N THR A 234 12.46 -30.97 -19.28
CA THR A 234 11.45 -31.42 -18.30
C THR A 234 11.57 -30.63 -17.00
N SER A 235 10.46 -30.47 -16.29
CA SER A 235 10.39 -29.79 -14.99
C SER A 235 9.43 -30.53 -14.08
N THR A 236 9.72 -30.58 -12.79
CA THR A 236 8.74 -31.02 -11.77
C THR A 236 7.79 -29.89 -11.39
N ASN A 237 8.09 -28.64 -11.74
CA ASN A 237 7.20 -27.49 -11.64
C ASN A 237 6.32 -27.41 -12.90
N ALA A 238 5.18 -28.10 -12.87
CA ALA A 238 4.28 -28.16 -14.03
C ALA A 238 3.72 -26.79 -14.47
N ASP A 239 3.41 -25.90 -13.52
CA ASP A 239 2.90 -24.57 -13.81
C ASP A 239 4.00 -23.69 -14.41
N GLY A 240 5.22 -23.75 -13.84
CA GLY A 240 6.39 -23.06 -14.40
C GLY A 240 6.74 -23.54 -15.80
N MET A 241 6.67 -24.86 -16.06
CA MET A 241 6.94 -25.42 -17.40
C MET A 241 5.98 -24.88 -18.42
N LYS A 242 4.69 -24.84 -18.12
CA LYS A 242 3.67 -24.28 -19.01
C LYS A 242 3.84 -22.75 -19.20
N ALA A 243 4.26 -22.03 -18.15
CA ALA A 243 4.58 -20.61 -18.29
C ALA A 243 5.79 -20.39 -19.22
N LEU A 244 6.81 -21.24 -19.12
CA LEU A 244 7.94 -21.25 -20.05
C LEU A 244 7.48 -21.53 -21.50
N GLU A 245 6.66 -22.56 -21.69
CA GLU A 245 6.10 -22.89 -23.00
C GLU A 245 5.35 -21.68 -23.59
N ALA A 246 4.53 -21.00 -22.80
CA ALA A 246 3.84 -19.79 -23.20
C ALA A 246 4.82 -18.69 -23.62
N ALA A 247 5.85 -18.42 -22.81
CA ALA A 247 6.89 -17.42 -23.12
C ALA A 247 7.59 -17.73 -24.45
N MET A 248 7.92 -19.01 -24.69
CA MET A 248 8.58 -19.44 -25.93
C MET A 248 7.74 -19.20 -27.19
N THR A 249 6.40 -19.20 -27.08
CA THR A 249 5.53 -18.82 -28.21
C THR A 249 5.67 -17.35 -28.64
N LYS A 250 6.30 -16.52 -27.79
CA LYS A 250 6.45 -15.08 -27.97
C LYS A 250 7.87 -14.68 -28.44
N LEU A 251 8.71 -15.64 -28.74
CA LEU A 251 10.04 -15.34 -29.32
C LEU A 251 9.90 -14.42 -30.54
N GLY A 252 10.73 -13.38 -30.61
CA GLY A 252 10.67 -12.37 -31.65
C GLY A 252 9.72 -11.20 -31.36
N ALA A 253 8.90 -11.26 -30.31
CA ALA A 253 8.05 -10.15 -29.93
C ALA A 253 8.88 -8.92 -29.50
N PRO A 254 8.42 -7.69 -29.81
CA PRO A 254 9.15 -6.48 -29.46
C PRO A 254 9.11 -6.18 -27.96
N TYR A 255 10.15 -5.49 -27.49
CA TYR A 255 10.21 -4.95 -26.14
C TYR A 255 9.48 -3.60 -26.03
N GLY A 256 8.80 -3.38 -24.91
CA GLY A 256 8.23 -2.08 -24.54
C GLY A 256 8.16 -1.89 -23.04
N TRP A 257 8.74 -0.80 -22.52
CA TRP A 257 8.65 -0.48 -21.10
C TRP A 257 7.20 -0.42 -20.61
N GLY A 258 6.88 -1.10 -19.53
CA GLY A 258 5.54 -1.16 -18.96
C GLY A 258 4.60 -2.17 -19.61
N ALA A 259 4.99 -2.80 -20.73
CA ALA A 259 4.12 -3.70 -21.49
C ALA A 259 4.02 -5.10 -20.83
N THR A 260 2.80 -5.66 -20.87
CA THR A 260 2.46 -6.97 -20.28
C THR A 260 1.90 -7.96 -21.29
N GLY A 261 2.17 -7.75 -22.59
CA GLY A 261 1.65 -8.62 -23.64
C GLY A 261 0.22 -8.26 -24.12
N PRO A 262 -0.35 -9.03 -25.03
CA PRO A 262 0.20 -10.28 -25.62
C PRO A 262 1.22 -10.08 -26.75
N ASP A 263 1.42 -8.86 -27.26
CA ASP A 263 2.22 -8.61 -28.48
C ASP A 263 3.54 -7.86 -28.18
N VAL A 264 3.60 -7.13 -27.06
CA VAL A 264 4.75 -6.35 -26.61
C VAL A 264 4.98 -6.64 -25.14
N PHE A 265 6.23 -6.79 -24.72
CA PHE A 265 6.57 -7.17 -23.37
C PHE A 265 7.71 -6.33 -22.81
N ASP A 266 7.70 -6.06 -21.51
CA ASP A 266 8.91 -5.84 -20.73
C ASP A 266 9.30 -7.13 -19.98
N CYS A 267 10.44 -7.09 -19.27
CA CYS A 267 10.98 -8.28 -18.59
C CYS A 267 10.00 -8.91 -17.60
N SER A 268 9.48 -8.13 -16.65
CA SER A 268 8.55 -8.58 -15.62
C SER A 268 7.15 -8.84 -16.18
N GLY A 269 6.75 -8.10 -17.21
CA GLY A 269 5.49 -8.29 -17.93
C GLY A 269 5.41 -9.62 -18.69
N LEU A 270 6.53 -10.07 -19.27
CA LEU A 270 6.62 -11.40 -19.87
C LEU A 270 6.34 -12.49 -18.83
N VAL A 271 6.94 -12.38 -17.65
CA VAL A 271 6.71 -13.34 -16.55
C VAL A 271 5.24 -13.33 -16.13
N VAL A 272 4.66 -12.15 -15.88
CA VAL A 272 3.24 -12.00 -15.51
C VAL A 272 2.33 -12.65 -16.54
N TRP A 273 2.53 -12.29 -17.82
CA TRP A 273 1.70 -12.82 -18.91
C TRP A 273 1.81 -14.34 -19.03
N SER A 274 3.02 -14.87 -18.98
CA SER A 274 3.28 -16.31 -19.16
C SER A 274 2.62 -17.14 -18.06
N TYR A 275 2.72 -16.72 -16.80
CA TYR A 275 2.07 -17.40 -15.69
C TYR A 275 0.54 -17.20 -15.68
N ALA A 276 0.05 -16.05 -16.15
CA ALA A 276 -1.39 -15.80 -16.28
C ALA A 276 -2.07 -16.75 -17.28
N GLN A 277 -1.35 -17.26 -18.29
CA GLN A 277 -1.87 -18.28 -19.21
C GLN A 277 -2.24 -19.59 -18.48
N GLN A 278 -1.72 -19.79 -17.27
CA GLN A 278 -2.00 -20.93 -16.40
C GLN A 278 -2.94 -20.57 -15.22
N GLY A 279 -3.55 -19.37 -15.25
CA GLY A 279 -4.37 -18.86 -14.15
C GLY A 279 -3.58 -18.52 -12.88
N LYS A 280 -2.25 -18.41 -12.96
CA LYS A 280 -1.39 -18.05 -11.83
C LYS A 280 -1.14 -16.55 -11.83
N THR A 281 -1.26 -15.94 -10.66
CA THR A 281 -0.91 -14.54 -10.45
C THR A 281 0.49 -14.42 -9.91
N VAL A 282 1.34 -13.68 -10.60
CA VAL A 282 2.70 -13.33 -10.21
C VAL A 282 2.77 -11.80 -10.05
N PRO A 283 3.52 -11.27 -9.10
CA PRO A 283 3.66 -9.82 -8.91
C PRO A 283 4.11 -9.10 -10.17
N ARG A 284 3.72 -7.81 -10.31
CA ARG A 284 3.95 -7.04 -11.54
C ARG A 284 5.41 -6.64 -11.75
N THR A 285 6.16 -6.35 -10.68
CA THR A 285 7.52 -5.83 -10.77
C THR A 285 8.56 -6.94 -10.56
N SER A 286 9.73 -6.77 -11.16
CA SER A 286 10.85 -7.70 -11.01
C SER A 286 11.27 -7.87 -9.55
N GLN A 287 11.30 -6.77 -8.78
CA GLN A 287 11.61 -6.78 -7.34
C GLN A 287 10.57 -7.60 -6.56
N ALA A 288 9.28 -7.36 -6.82
CA ALA A 288 8.20 -8.09 -6.14
C ALA A 288 8.15 -9.56 -6.57
N GLN A 289 8.50 -9.88 -7.81
CA GLN A 289 8.68 -11.26 -8.28
C GLN A 289 9.81 -11.96 -7.54
N MET A 290 10.92 -11.27 -7.30
CA MET A 290 12.04 -11.83 -6.55
C MET A 290 11.85 -11.82 -5.02
N ALA A 291 10.91 -11.03 -4.50
CA ALA A 291 10.50 -11.06 -3.10
C ALA A 291 9.43 -12.15 -2.82
N GLY A 292 8.62 -12.50 -3.82
CA GLY A 292 7.58 -13.53 -3.75
C GLY A 292 8.10 -14.92 -4.08
N GLY A 293 7.17 -15.88 -4.24
CA GLY A 293 7.48 -17.25 -4.60
C GLY A 293 8.40 -17.98 -3.62
N MET A 294 8.76 -19.22 -3.94
CA MET A 294 9.69 -20.01 -3.16
C MET A 294 11.13 -19.74 -3.63
N PRO A 295 12.08 -19.38 -2.73
CA PRO A 295 13.49 -19.22 -3.11
C PRO A 295 14.06 -20.52 -3.68
N VAL A 296 14.84 -20.40 -4.75
CA VAL A 296 15.49 -21.51 -5.42
C VAL A 296 16.98 -21.20 -5.53
N SER A 297 17.84 -22.20 -5.17
CA SER A 297 19.27 -22.08 -5.39
C SER A 297 19.58 -22.20 -6.89
N ARG A 298 20.77 -21.72 -7.29
CA ARG A 298 21.18 -21.80 -8.70
C ARG A 298 21.28 -23.24 -9.20
N GLU A 299 21.68 -24.15 -8.31
CA GLU A 299 21.88 -25.59 -8.58
C GLU A 299 20.53 -26.31 -8.72
N ASP A 300 19.48 -25.83 -8.05
CA ASP A 300 18.14 -26.41 -8.02
C ASP A 300 17.18 -25.81 -9.06
N LEU A 301 17.69 -24.96 -9.96
CA LEU A 301 16.92 -24.34 -11.02
C LEU A 301 16.22 -25.38 -11.90
N GLN A 302 14.94 -25.16 -12.11
CA GLN A 302 14.12 -25.98 -13.01
C GLN A 302 13.49 -25.08 -14.09
N PRO A 303 13.29 -25.64 -15.30
CA PRO A 303 12.57 -24.94 -16.36
C PRO A 303 11.25 -24.36 -15.86
N GLY A 304 11.05 -23.07 -16.11
CA GLY A 304 9.92 -22.31 -15.62
C GLY A 304 10.20 -21.43 -14.41
N ASP A 305 11.29 -21.65 -13.66
CA ASP A 305 11.64 -20.77 -12.54
C ASP A 305 11.92 -19.34 -13.04
N VAL A 306 11.53 -18.36 -12.23
CA VAL A 306 11.82 -16.94 -12.50
C VAL A 306 13.23 -16.63 -12.01
N VAL A 307 14.09 -16.14 -12.90
CA VAL A 307 15.48 -15.77 -12.59
C VAL A 307 15.59 -14.26 -12.60
N GLY A 308 16.12 -13.69 -11.51
CA GLY A 308 16.43 -12.28 -11.36
C GLY A 308 17.88 -11.99 -11.69
N PHE A 309 18.12 -10.81 -12.26
CA PHE A 309 19.42 -10.32 -12.67
C PHE A 309 19.66 -8.91 -12.14
N TYR A 310 20.93 -8.54 -12.05
CA TYR A 310 21.47 -7.29 -11.56
C TYR A 310 21.16 -6.99 -10.08
N PRO A 311 21.98 -6.17 -9.40
CA PRO A 311 21.71 -5.74 -8.03
C PRO A 311 20.33 -5.11 -7.88
N GLY A 312 19.56 -5.52 -6.86
CA GLY A 312 18.19 -5.05 -6.66
C GLY A 312 17.15 -5.72 -7.54
N ALA A 313 17.50 -6.78 -8.29
CA ALA A 313 16.57 -7.52 -9.16
C ALA A 313 15.87 -6.62 -10.19
N THR A 314 16.63 -5.77 -10.87
CA THR A 314 16.08 -4.81 -11.83
C THR A 314 15.67 -5.44 -13.16
N HIS A 315 16.00 -6.71 -13.37
CA HIS A 315 15.65 -7.49 -14.56
C HIS A 315 15.30 -8.93 -14.20
N VAL A 316 14.40 -9.54 -14.97
CA VAL A 316 13.98 -10.93 -14.80
C VAL A 316 13.80 -11.64 -16.14
N GLY A 317 13.87 -12.95 -16.09
CA GLY A 317 13.50 -13.86 -17.19
C GLY A 317 12.98 -15.18 -16.67
N ILE A 318 12.60 -16.08 -17.55
CA ILE A 318 12.14 -17.43 -17.19
C ILE A 318 13.22 -18.43 -17.59
N TYR A 319 13.66 -19.24 -16.64
CA TYR A 319 14.67 -20.27 -16.85
C TYR A 319 14.16 -21.33 -17.85
N ALA A 320 14.90 -21.56 -18.90
CA ALA A 320 14.50 -22.46 -19.96
C ALA A 320 15.17 -23.86 -19.87
N GLY A 321 16.01 -24.08 -18.84
CA GLY A 321 16.84 -25.27 -18.75
C GLY A 321 18.21 -25.08 -19.41
N ASN A 322 19.14 -25.99 -19.13
CA ASN A 322 20.48 -26.03 -19.76
C ASN A 322 21.25 -24.68 -19.69
N GLY A 323 21.11 -23.94 -18.59
CA GLY A 323 21.76 -22.63 -18.43
C GLY A 323 21.25 -21.55 -19.39
N LYS A 324 20.00 -21.64 -19.83
CA LYS A 324 19.34 -20.70 -20.73
C LYS A 324 18.19 -19.99 -20.05
N VAL A 325 17.91 -18.75 -20.49
CA VAL A 325 16.78 -17.94 -20.02
C VAL A 325 16.10 -17.29 -21.19
N VAL A 326 14.77 -17.30 -21.20
CA VAL A 326 13.95 -16.51 -22.12
C VAL A 326 13.58 -15.20 -21.42
N HIS A 327 13.80 -14.07 -22.11
CA HIS A 327 13.54 -12.75 -21.56
C HIS A 327 13.20 -11.71 -22.62
N ALA A 328 12.56 -10.63 -22.19
CA ALA A 328 12.43 -9.39 -22.95
C ALA A 328 13.50 -8.42 -22.42
N SER A 329 14.53 -8.15 -23.20
CA SER A 329 15.74 -7.45 -22.75
C SER A 329 15.58 -5.94 -22.74
N ASP A 330 15.55 -5.33 -23.92
CA ASP A 330 15.60 -3.89 -24.12
C ASP A 330 14.85 -3.47 -25.39
N TYR A 331 14.58 -2.16 -25.51
CA TYR A 331 14.01 -1.61 -26.73
C TYR A 331 14.92 -1.87 -27.94
N GLY A 332 14.31 -2.29 -29.04
CA GLY A 332 15.02 -2.67 -30.27
C GLY A 332 15.61 -4.08 -30.23
N ILE A 333 15.48 -4.81 -29.13
CA ILE A 333 15.89 -6.22 -29.02
C ILE A 333 14.64 -7.08 -28.93
N PRO A 334 14.41 -8.00 -29.86
CA PRO A 334 13.26 -8.89 -29.77
C PRO A 334 13.40 -9.86 -28.60
N LEU A 335 12.28 -10.34 -28.07
CA LEU A 335 12.23 -11.38 -27.07
C LEU A 335 13.01 -12.61 -27.55
N GLN A 336 13.96 -13.07 -26.76
CA GLN A 336 14.93 -14.07 -27.18
C GLN A 336 15.38 -14.97 -26.03
N VAL A 337 16.04 -16.07 -26.36
CA VAL A 337 16.72 -16.94 -25.42
C VAL A 337 18.20 -16.59 -25.42
N VAL A 338 18.77 -16.43 -24.23
CA VAL A 338 20.21 -16.14 -24.02
C VAL A 338 20.81 -17.07 -22.98
N GLY A 339 22.14 -17.08 -22.87
CA GLY A 339 22.81 -17.72 -21.74
C GLY A 339 22.47 -17.04 -20.41
N MET A 340 22.19 -17.78 -19.37
CA MET A 340 21.90 -17.24 -18.04
C MET A 340 23.08 -16.40 -17.48
N ASP A 341 24.31 -16.69 -17.91
CA ASP A 341 25.52 -15.99 -17.49
C ASP A 341 25.86 -14.74 -18.35
N SER A 342 24.99 -14.37 -19.31
CA SER A 342 25.13 -13.11 -20.05
C SER A 342 24.80 -11.87 -19.22
N MET A 343 24.19 -12.07 -18.04
CA MET A 343 23.82 -11.04 -17.09
C MET A 343 24.19 -11.45 -15.67
N PRO A 344 24.51 -10.51 -14.75
CA PRO A 344 24.79 -10.81 -13.34
C PRO A 344 23.59 -11.45 -12.65
N PHE A 345 23.74 -12.70 -12.19
CA PHE A 345 22.69 -13.43 -11.48
C PHE A 345 22.42 -12.82 -10.10
N TYR A 346 21.15 -12.56 -9.79
CA TYR A 346 20.68 -12.06 -8.49
C TYR A 346 20.10 -13.16 -7.61
N GLY A 347 19.28 -14.02 -8.18
CA GLY A 347 18.58 -15.09 -7.45
C GLY A 347 17.49 -15.73 -8.31
N ALA A 348 16.73 -16.67 -7.76
CA ALA A 348 15.62 -17.30 -8.46
C ALA A 348 14.43 -17.57 -7.55
N ARG A 349 13.24 -17.69 -8.16
CA ARG A 349 11.96 -17.97 -7.48
C ARG A 349 11.14 -18.98 -8.28
N ARG A 350 10.44 -19.85 -7.55
CA ARG A 350 9.49 -20.82 -8.09
C ARG A 350 8.07 -20.41 -7.69
N TYR A 351 7.17 -20.35 -8.67
CA TYR A 351 5.76 -20.01 -8.51
C TYR A 351 4.84 -21.18 -8.80
#